data_05380b5635f987861d06c9c6e8c4a469
#
_entry.id   05380b5635f987861d06c9c6e8c4a469
#
_cell.length_a   1.000
_cell.length_b   1.000
_cell.length_c   1.000
_cell.angle_alpha   90.00
_cell.angle_beta   90.00
_cell.angle_gamma   90.00
#
_symmetry.space_group_name_H-M   'P 1'
#
loop_
_entity.id
_entity.type
_entity.pdbx_description
1 polymer ?
#
loop_
_entity_poly.entity_id
_entity_poly.type
_entity_poly.pdbx_seq_one_letter_code
_entity_poly.pdbx_strand_id
1 'polypeptide(L)'
;MEVKRKVISMGERDVIQEARTKIETLQTAFSRECKANPDAFRFKENLDQMLKVLLKAQRIDNRLLIELEKFYQAASLLIGLSGLALNEETFQSWRAYDHWHYEVVKPQLQVYGPTVVL
;
A
#
# COMPACT_ATOMS: atom_id res chain seq x y z
N MET A 1 5.79 -23.71 15.74
CA MET A 1 4.63 -24.42 15.36
C MET A 1 3.49 -23.56 14.87
N GLU A 2 2.96 -22.75 15.70
CA GLU A 2 1.90 -21.87 15.30
C GLU A 2 2.33 -20.92 14.23
N VAL A 3 3.52 -20.44 14.36
CA VAL A 3 4.05 -19.49 13.40
C VAL A 3 4.08 -20.06 12.01
N LYS A 4 4.51 -21.27 11.91
CA LYS A 4 4.56 -21.90 10.61
C LYS A 4 3.20 -22.03 9.99
N ARG A 5 2.25 -22.40 10.79
CA ARG A 5 0.92 -22.54 10.29
C ARG A 5 0.38 -21.24 9.79
N LYS A 6 0.67 -20.17 10.50
CA LYS A 6 0.22 -18.88 10.06
C LYS A 6 0.78 -18.52 8.72
N VAL A 7 2.05 -18.72 8.55
CA VAL A 7 2.69 -18.38 7.30
C VAL A 7 2.11 -19.19 6.16
N ILE A 8 1.94 -20.47 6.40
CA ILE A 8 1.44 -21.34 5.36
C ILE A 8 0.01 -21.03 5.01
N SER A 9 -0.77 -20.66 6.00
CA SER A 9 -2.19 -20.47 5.77
C SER A 9 -2.52 -19.05 5.37
N MET A 10 -1.53 -18.19 5.15
CA MET A 10 -1.83 -16.86 4.71
C MET A 10 -2.47 -16.91 3.34
N GLY A 11 -3.73 -16.63 3.28
CA GLY A 11 -4.48 -16.67 2.05
C GLY A 11 -4.68 -15.30 1.48
N GLU A 12 -5.44 -15.27 0.40
CA GLU A 12 -5.69 -14.01 -0.29
C GLU A 12 -6.40 -12.99 0.58
N ARG A 13 -7.30 -13.47 1.40
CA ARG A 13 -8.01 -12.57 2.29
C ARG A 13 -7.10 -11.93 3.31
N ASP A 14 -6.14 -12.69 3.81
CA ASP A 14 -5.21 -12.17 4.79
C ASP A 14 -4.35 -11.09 4.19
N VAL A 15 -3.91 -11.28 2.95
CA VAL A 15 -3.10 -10.27 2.28
C VAL A 15 -3.91 -9.00 2.05
N ILE A 16 -5.15 -9.15 1.61
CA ILE A 16 -6.01 -7.99 1.39
C ILE A 16 -6.25 -7.26 2.70
N GLN A 17 -6.49 -8.00 3.77
CA GLN A 17 -6.74 -7.40 5.06
C GLN A 17 -5.50 -6.67 5.57
N GLU A 18 -4.34 -7.23 5.37
CA GLU A 18 -3.10 -6.58 5.77
C GLU A 18 -2.90 -5.29 5.00
N ALA A 19 -3.16 -5.33 3.69
CA ALA A 19 -3.03 -4.13 2.88
C ALA A 19 -3.97 -3.05 3.38
N ARG A 20 -5.21 -3.42 3.65
CA ARG A 20 -6.18 -2.46 4.15
C ARG A 20 -5.74 -1.85 5.46
N THR A 21 -5.31 -2.70 6.37
CA THR A 21 -4.92 -2.21 7.69
C THR A 21 -3.76 -1.22 7.59
N LYS A 22 -2.77 -1.56 6.79
CA LYS A 22 -1.61 -0.68 6.68
C LYS A 22 -1.95 0.62 5.99
N ILE A 23 -2.77 0.58 4.96
CA ILE A 23 -3.14 1.80 4.26
C ILE A 23 -4.09 2.64 5.10
N GLU A 24 -4.98 2.01 5.84
CA GLU A 24 -5.85 2.75 6.75
C GLU A 24 -5.07 3.44 7.85
N THR A 25 -4.06 2.76 8.37
CA THR A 25 -3.21 3.36 9.38
C THR A 25 -2.50 4.58 8.82
N LEU A 26 -1.99 4.46 7.61
CA LEU A 26 -1.32 5.56 6.94
C LEU A 26 -2.29 6.71 6.69
N GLN A 27 -3.48 6.40 6.22
CA GLN A 27 -4.50 7.41 5.96
C GLN A 27 -4.87 8.16 7.24
N THR A 28 -5.06 7.43 8.31
CA THR A 28 -5.43 8.04 9.59
C THR A 28 -4.33 8.97 10.07
N ALA A 29 -3.09 8.52 10.00
CA ALA A 29 -1.97 9.33 10.45
C ALA A 29 -1.85 10.59 9.60
N PHE A 30 -1.98 10.42 8.28
CA PHE A 30 -1.81 11.56 7.38
C PHE A 30 -2.94 12.58 7.56
N SER A 31 -4.15 12.11 7.84
CA SER A 31 -5.27 13.04 7.99
C SER A 31 -5.08 13.97 9.18
N ARG A 32 -4.31 13.54 10.16
CA ARG A 32 -4.05 14.39 11.33
C ARG A 32 -3.12 15.54 11.02
N GLU A 33 -2.40 15.47 9.92
CA GLU A 33 -1.45 16.52 9.57
C GLU A 33 -2.12 17.75 8.99
N CYS A 34 -3.32 17.59 8.45
CA CYS A 34 -4.10 18.70 7.92
C CYS A 34 -3.33 19.55 6.92
N LYS A 35 -2.58 18.90 6.07
CA LYS A 35 -1.85 19.62 5.03
C LYS A 35 -2.77 19.96 3.87
N ALA A 36 -2.49 21.09 3.24
CA ALA A 36 -3.36 21.60 2.19
C ALA A 36 -2.61 22.05 0.94
N ASN A 37 -1.57 21.34 0.56
CA ASN A 37 -0.89 21.66 -0.70
C ASN A 37 -1.28 20.61 -1.74
N PRO A 38 -0.98 20.86 -3.01
CA PRO A 38 -1.38 19.93 -4.08
C PRO A 38 -0.87 18.52 -3.90
N ASP A 39 0.35 18.37 -3.44
CA ASP A 39 0.89 17.02 -3.24
C ASP A 39 0.18 16.30 -2.11
N ALA A 40 -0.20 17.03 -1.07
CA ALA A 40 -0.95 16.43 0.03
C ALA A 40 -2.32 15.95 -0.46
N PHE A 41 -2.97 16.72 -1.32
CA PHE A 41 -4.24 16.31 -1.87
C PHE A 41 -4.10 15.07 -2.74
N ARG A 42 -3.03 15.01 -3.53
CA ARG A 42 -2.80 13.84 -4.35
C ARG A 42 -2.53 12.60 -3.52
N PHE A 43 -1.79 12.77 -2.44
CA PHE A 43 -1.49 11.65 -1.56
C PHE A 43 -2.77 11.15 -0.91
N LYS A 44 -3.59 12.06 -0.44
CA LYS A 44 -4.85 11.69 0.17
C LYS A 44 -5.75 10.96 -0.81
N GLU A 45 -5.85 11.49 -2.02
CA GLU A 45 -6.68 10.88 -3.04
C GLU A 45 -6.18 9.49 -3.39
N ASN A 46 -4.88 9.33 -3.45
CA ASN A 46 -4.26 8.05 -3.73
C ASN A 46 -4.64 7.03 -2.65
N LEU A 47 -4.57 7.44 -1.39
CA LEU A 47 -4.95 6.58 -0.28
C LEU A 47 -6.43 6.20 -0.35
N ASP A 48 -7.28 7.17 -0.59
CA ASP A 48 -8.72 6.94 -0.64
C ASP A 48 -9.08 5.99 -1.77
N GLN A 49 -8.48 6.17 -2.92
CA GLN A 49 -8.76 5.33 -4.07
C GLN A 49 -8.32 3.88 -3.83
N MET A 50 -7.13 3.72 -3.26
CA MET A 50 -6.65 2.38 -3.00
C MET A 50 -7.51 1.66 -1.97
N LEU A 51 -7.98 2.38 -0.97
CA LEU A 51 -8.87 1.77 0.02
C LEU A 51 -10.19 1.35 -0.60
N LYS A 52 -10.70 2.12 -1.55
CA LYS A 52 -11.93 1.72 -2.25
C LYS A 52 -11.71 0.42 -3.01
N VAL A 53 -10.58 0.30 -3.67
CA VAL A 53 -10.27 -0.92 -4.41
C VAL A 53 -10.20 -2.11 -3.46
N LEU A 54 -9.53 -1.93 -2.32
CA LEU A 54 -9.37 -3.01 -1.37
C LEU A 54 -10.67 -3.42 -0.71
N LEU A 55 -11.57 -2.46 -0.51
CA LEU A 55 -12.86 -2.79 0.08
C LEU A 55 -13.68 -3.72 -0.81
N LYS A 56 -13.50 -3.62 -2.11
CA LYS A 56 -14.21 -4.45 -3.05
C LYS A 56 -13.47 -5.72 -3.41
N ALA A 57 -12.21 -5.80 -3.09
CA ALA A 57 -11.40 -6.94 -3.48
C ALA A 57 -11.76 -8.16 -2.67
N GLN A 58 -11.88 -9.29 -3.35
CA GLN A 58 -12.18 -10.56 -2.70
C GLN A 58 -11.06 -11.56 -2.85
N ARG A 59 -10.14 -11.31 -3.77
CA ARG A 59 -9.03 -12.20 -4.00
C ARG A 59 -7.88 -11.43 -4.62
N ILE A 60 -6.71 -12.01 -4.52
CA ILE A 60 -5.52 -11.44 -5.12
C ILE A 60 -5.46 -11.90 -6.56
N ASP A 61 -5.56 -10.95 -7.46
CA ASP A 61 -5.38 -11.25 -8.87
C ASP A 61 -4.41 -10.23 -9.44
N ASN A 62 -4.11 -10.40 -10.71
CA ASN A 62 -3.14 -9.53 -11.35
C ASN A 62 -3.57 -8.08 -11.30
N ARG A 63 -4.85 -7.85 -11.45
CA ARG A 63 -5.37 -6.50 -11.44
C ARG A 63 -5.15 -5.82 -10.09
N LEU A 64 -5.44 -6.53 -9.01
CA LEU A 64 -5.25 -5.97 -7.69
C LEU A 64 -3.78 -5.68 -7.43
N LEU A 65 -2.91 -6.59 -7.83
CA LEU A 65 -1.48 -6.38 -7.64
C LEU A 65 -0.99 -5.16 -8.40
N ILE A 66 -1.49 -4.95 -9.61
CA ILE A 66 -1.13 -3.79 -10.39
C ILE A 66 -1.62 -2.52 -9.72
N GLU A 67 -2.82 -2.54 -9.18
CA GLU A 67 -3.33 -1.36 -8.48
C GLU A 67 -2.49 -1.03 -7.25
N LEU A 68 -2.08 -2.05 -6.51
CA LEU A 68 -1.21 -1.82 -5.36
C LEU A 68 0.13 -1.25 -5.79
N GLU A 69 0.66 -1.74 -6.91
CA GLU A 69 1.93 -1.24 -7.40
C GLU A 69 1.82 0.21 -7.86
N LYS A 70 0.73 0.55 -8.53
CA LYS A 70 0.51 1.93 -8.96
C LYS A 70 0.41 2.86 -7.76
N PHE A 71 -0.32 2.42 -6.74
CA PHE A 71 -0.43 3.20 -5.52
C PHE A 71 0.94 3.43 -4.90
N TYR A 72 1.72 2.35 -4.82
CA TYR A 72 3.03 2.41 -4.21
C TYR A 72 3.95 3.37 -4.97
N GLN A 73 3.95 3.28 -6.29
CA GLN A 73 4.83 4.14 -7.08
C GLN A 73 4.42 5.60 -6.99
N ALA A 74 3.13 5.88 -7.04
CA ALA A 74 2.66 7.25 -6.94
C ALA A 74 3.00 7.84 -5.57
N ALA A 75 2.80 7.07 -4.51
CA ALA A 75 3.12 7.55 -3.18
C ALA A 75 4.62 7.77 -3.02
N SER A 76 5.42 6.85 -3.55
CA SER A 76 6.87 6.98 -3.46
C SER A 76 7.37 8.23 -4.16
N LEU A 77 6.78 8.55 -5.31
CA LEU A 77 7.16 9.76 -6.03
C LEU A 77 6.83 11.02 -5.24
N LEU A 78 5.66 11.04 -4.64
CA LEU A 78 5.26 12.22 -3.86
C LEU A 78 6.17 12.41 -2.65
N ILE A 79 6.47 11.34 -1.96
CA ILE A 79 7.28 11.42 -0.76
C ILE A 79 8.75 11.64 -1.09
N GLY A 80 9.25 10.91 -2.09
CA GLY A 80 10.66 10.94 -2.41
C GLY A 80 11.07 12.07 -3.32
N LEU A 81 10.42 12.19 -4.49
CA LEU A 81 10.84 13.16 -5.49
C LEU A 81 10.20 14.51 -5.29
N SER A 82 8.91 14.55 -5.02
CA SER A 82 8.23 15.83 -4.84
C SER A 82 8.53 16.44 -3.48
N GLY A 83 9.03 15.64 -2.58
CA GLY A 83 9.39 16.15 -1.27
C GLY A 83 8.21 16.39 -0.35
N LEU A 84 7.16 15.62 -0.51
CA LEU A 84 6.03 15.74 0.40
C LEU A 84 6.51 15.42 1.81
N ALA A 85 6.43 16.40 2.69
CA ALA A 85 6.91 16.22 4.06
C ALA A 85 5.84 15.53 4.89
N LEU A 86 6.25 14.49 5.60
CA LEU A 86 5.38 13.77 6.49
C LEU A 86 5.89 13.92 7.91
N ASN A 87 4.98 14.03 8.88
CA ASN A 87 5.46 14.03 10.24
C ASN A 87 5.87 12.62 10.63
N GLU A 88 6.40 12.48 11.84
CA GLU A 88 7.01 11.23 12.26
C GLU A 88 6.03 10.07 12.22
N GLU A 89 4.84 10.26 12.74
CA GLU A 89 3.87 9.18 12.79
C GLU A 89 3.48 8.71 11.39
N THR A 90 3.22 9.65 10.50
CA THR A 90 2.85 9.31 9.13
C THR A 90 4.01 8.64 8.41
N PHE A 91 5.21 9.15 8.62
CA PHE A 91 6.37 8.57 7.96
C PHE A 91 6.61 7.13 8.42
N GLN A 92 6.43 6.85 9.69
CA GLN A 92 6.59 5.49 10.18
C GLN A 92 5.51 4.58 9.58
N SER A 93 4.29 5.08 9.44
CA SER A 93 3.22 4.31 8.82
C SER A 93 3.55 4.02 7.36
N TRP A 94 4.12 4.99 6.66
CA TRP A 94 4.53 4.80 5.28
C TRP A 94 5.64 3.75 5.19
N ARG A 95 6.60 3.82 6.07
CA ARG A 95 7.68 2.85 6.04
C ARG A 95 7.18 1.44 6.32
N ALA A 96 6.19 1.31 7.18
CA ALA A 96 5.60 0.00 7.45
C ALA A 96 4.94 -0.55 6.21
N TYR A 97 4.20 0.29 5.47
CA TYR A 97 3.59 -0.16 4.23
C TYR A 97 4.66 -0.47 3.18
N ASP A 98 5.64 0.39 3.05
CA ASP A 98 6.72 0.22 2.09
C ASP A 98 7.40 -1.13 2.26
N HIS A 99 7.74 -1.47 3.49
CA HIS A 99 8.39 -2.73 3.79
C HIS A 99 7.49 -3.91 3.45
N TRP A 100 6.23 -3.83 3.84
CA TRP A 100 5.26 -4.88 3.56
C TRP A 100 5.07 -5.06 2.05
N HIS A 101 5.01 -3.95 1.33
CA HIS A 101 4.82 -3.99 -0.12
C HIS A 101 5.97 -4.73 -0.79
N TYR A 102 7.17 -4.46 -0.34
CA TYR A 102 8.35 -5.09 -0.91
C TYR A 102 8.38 -6.57 -0.62
N GLU A 103 7.93 -6.98 0.55
CA GLU A 103 7.99 -8.39 0.93
C GLU A 103 6.82 -9.21 0.41
N VAL A 104 5.67 -8.59 0.25
CA VAL A 104 4.47 -9.34 -0.09
C VAL A 104 4.01 -9.08 -1.52
N VAL A 105 3.98 -7.85 -1.96
CA VAL A 105 3.43 -7.51 -3.26
C VAL A 105 4.44 -7.73 -4.39
N LYS A 106 5.63 -7.23 -4.22
CA LYS A 106 6.64 -7.31 -5.27
C LYS A 106 6.92 -8.74 -5.74
N PRO A 107 7.09 -9.70 -4.84
CA PRO A 107 7.34 -11.07 -5.31
C PRO A 107 6.19 -11.63 -6.14
N GLN A 108 4.98 -11.28 -5.80
CA GLN A 108 3.82 -11.79 -6.53
C GLN A 108 3.70 -11.16 -7.90
N LEU A 109 4.11 -9.90 -8.01
CA LEU A 109 4.13 -9.25 -9.33
C LEU A 109 5.08 -9.96 -10.28
N GLN A 110 6.21 -10.39 -9.75
CA GLN A 110 7.18 -11.08 -10.59
C GLN A 110 6.65 -12.41 -11.08
N VAL A 111 5.87 -13.07 -10.24
CA VAL A 111 5.28 -14.35 -10.63
C VAL A 111 4.25 -14.18 -11.72
N TYR A 112 3.41 -13.18 -11.57
CA TYR A 112 2.28 -13.05 -12.47
C TYR A 112 2.60 -12.42 -13.79
N GLY A 113 3.55 -11.53 -13.85
CA GLY A 113 3.74 -10.90 -15.11
C GLY A 113 4.89 -9.92 -15.16
N PRO A 114 6.07 -10.43 -15.46
CA PRO A 114 7.19 -9.52 -15.61
C PRO A 114 6.94 -8.50 -16.71
N THR A 115 6.18 -8.87 -17.71
CA THR A 115 5.88 -7.94 -18.78
C THR A 115 5.08 -6.76 -18.32
N VAL A 116 4.33 -6.96 -17.29
CA VAL A 116 3.48 -5.90 -16.78
C VAL A 116 4.31 -4.78 -16.19
N VAL A 117 5.45 -5.13 -15.70
CA VAL A 117 6.33 -4.17 -15.04
C VAL A 117 6.83 -3.14 -16.00
N LEU A 118 6.93 -3.51 -17.23
CA LEU A 118 7.44 -2.61 -18.23
C LEU A 118 6.43 -1.58 -18.62
#